data_d4b38b23c5e40a650491cfcd3b1de38a
#
_entry.id   d4b38b23c5e40a650491cfcd3b1de38a
#
_cell.length_a   1.000
_cell.length_b   1.000
_cell.length_c   1.000
_cell.angle_alpha   90.00
_cell.angle_beta   90.00
_cell.angle_gamma   90.00
#
_symmetry.space_group_name_H-M   'P 1'
#
loop_
_entity.id
_entity.type
_entity.pdbx_description
1 polymer ?
#
loop_
_entity_poly.entity_id
_entity_poly.type
_entity_poly.pdbx_seq_one_letter_code
_entity_poly.pdbx_strand_id
1 'polypeptide(L)'
;NIQNKHFCDIWLKTLEPFGIQPRSNKYDLFITQNQEKFAKNFLSKYLNKKIIGINIEGAIKEKKIDFTQLKKILEGLFNLNKNIQIIILSSPKRYKYINDQVSDLGLKYVASSYLTETILDAAALIKQMDLVISPDTSIVHIASAFNIPIISIHENNLKSHTLFAPKSDHSITVFSKFSDKLEGYNVGKIIQNSIELLEKNES
;
A
#
# COMPACT_ATOMS: atom_id res chain seq x y z
N ASN A 1 -22.71 20.42 -2.84
CA ASN A 1 -21.51 20.61 -3.67
C ASN A 1 -20.65 19.36 -3.58
N ILE A 2 -20.52 18.61 -4.70
CA ILE A 2 -19.83 17.29 -4.78
C ILE A 2 -18.33 17.48 -5.03
N GLN A 3 -17.89 18.67 -5.42
CA GLN A 3 -16.59 18.96 -6.04
C GLN A 3 -15.35 18.74 -5.13
N ASN A 4 -15.50 18.60 -3.81
CA ASN A 4 -14.37 18.45 -2.89
C ASN A 4 -14.64 17.34 -1.86
N LYS A 5 -15.23 16.22 -2.31
CA LYS A 5 -15.53 15.09 -1.44
C LYS A 5 -14.82 13.84 -1.90
N HIS A 6 -14.50 12.98 -0.96
CA HIS A 6 -14.00 11.66 -1.23
C HIS A 6 -15.06 10.82 -1.97
N PHE A 7 -14.63 9.93 -2.83
CA PHE A 7 -15.50 9.08 -3.66
C PHE A 7 -16.53 8.29 -2.82
N CYS A 8 -16.14 7.76 -1.67
CA CYS A 8 -17.08 7.11 -0.73
C CYS A 8 -18.21 8.04 -0.29
N ASP A 9 -17.88 9.28 0.05
CA ASP A 9 -18.89 10.23 0.53
C ASP A 9 -19.85 10.65 -0.60
N ILE A 10 -19.36 10.65 -1.85
CA ILE A 10 -20.20 10.90 -3.05
C ILE A 10 -21.17 9.73 -3.23
N TRP A 11 -20.70 8.48 -3.15
CA TRP A 11 -21.56 7.31 -3.30
C TRP A 11 -22.57 7.17 -2.18
N LEU A 12 -22.18 7.42 -0.93
CA LEU A 12 -23.10 7.35 0.20
C LEU A 12 -24.24 8.37 0.10
N LYS A 13 -24.01 9.52 -0.52
CA LYS A 13 -25.06 10.49 -0.80
C LYS A 13 -26.16 9.99 -1.73
N THR A 14 -25.88 8.99 -2.57
CA THR A 14 -26.92 8.38 -3.42
C THR A 14 -27.98 7.62 -2.63
N LEU A 15 -27.75 7.36 -1.35
CA LEU A 15 -28.68 6.71 -0.42
C LEU A 15 -29.68 7.69 0.22
N GLU A 16 -29.37 8.99 0.23
CA GLU A 16 -30.21 10.03 0.87
C GLU A 16 -31.66 10.05 0.32
N PRO A 17 -31.91 9.93 -1.02
CA PRO A 17 -33.28 9.89 -1.56
C PRO A 17 -34.11 8.70 -1.07
N PHE A 18 -33.48 7.65 -0.57
CA PHE A 18 -34.13 6.46 -0.03
C PHE A 18 -34.30 6.51 1.50
N GLY A 19 -33.97 7.63 2.15
CA GLY A 19 -34.03 7.81 3.59
C GLY A 19 -32.97 6.98 4.36
N ILE A 20 -31.96 6.44 3.68
CA ILE A 20 -30.92 5.62 4.29
C ILE A 20 -29.79 6.54 4.78
N GLN A 21 -29.49 6.44 6.07
CA GLN A 21 -28.35 7.12 6.68
C GLN A 21 -27.18 6.14 6.84
N PRO A 22 -26.05 6.36 6.17
CA PRO A 22 -24.88 5.50 6.30
C PRO A 22 -24.28 5.62 7.71
N ARG A 23 -23.91 4.49 8.31
CA ARG A 23 -23.27 4.45 9.64
C ARG A 23 -21.76 4.75 9.59
N SER A 24 -21.12 4.54 8.44
CA SER A 24 -19.70 4.74 8.24
C SER A 24 -19.43 5.09 6.77
N ASN A 25 -18.32 5.78 6.52
CA ASN A 25 -17.76 5.98 5.19
C ASN A 25 -16.43 5.25 5.00
N LYS A 26 -16.10 4.32 5.91
CA LYS A 26 -14.92 3.42 5.78
C LYS A 26 -15.22 2.32 4.76
N TYR A 27 -14.16 1.73 4.22
CA TYR A 27 -14.28 0.57 3.34
C TYR A 27 -14.52 -0.69 4.16
N ASP A 28 -15.34 -1.59 3.62
CA ASP A 28 -15.49 -2.95 4.13
C ASP A 28 -14.90 -3.93 3.11
N LEU A 29 -14.01 -4.79 3.57
CA LEU A 29 -13.41 -5.84 2.75
C LEU A 29 -13.33 -7.15 3.56
N PHE A 30 -13.93 -8.20 3.03
CA PHE A 30 -13.99 -9.51 3.68
C PHE A 30 -13.07 -10.50 2.98
N ILE A 31 -12.28 -11.20 3.76
CA ILE A 31 -11.41 -12.30 3.31
C ILE A 31 -11.84 -13.59 4.02
N THR A 32 -11.60 -14.73 3.39
CA THR A 32 -11.87 -16.03 3.98
C THR A 32 -10.83 -16.42 5.04
N GLN A 33 -11.21 -17.29 5.96
CA GLN A 33 -10.27 -17.83 6.95
C GLN A 33 -9.09 -18.57 6.29
N ASN A 34 -9.31 -19.22 5.15
CA ASN A 34 -8.26 -19.92 4.42
C ASN A 34 -7.22 -18.93 3.86
N GLN A 35 -7.67 -17.83 3.26
CA GLN A 35 -6.77 -16.79 2.77
C GLN A 35 -5.97 -16.15 3.90
N GLU A 36 -6.61 -15.86 5.02
CA GLU A 36 -5.93 -15.30 6.19
C GLU A 36 -4.90 -16.27 6.77
N LYS A 37 -5.24 -17.55 6.92
CA LYS A 37 -4.32 -18.60 7.38
C LYS A 37 -3.13 -18.76 6.44
N PHE A 38 -3.36 -18.72 5.15
CA PHE A 38 -2.29 -18.83 4.15
C PHE A 38 -1.30 -17.64 4.25
N ALA A 39 -1.82 -16.42 4.36
CA ALA A 39 -1.00 -15.22 4.52
C ALA A 39 -0.18 -15.26 5.83
N LYS A 40 -0.78 -15.66 6.95
CA LYS A 40 -0.09 -15.84 8.23
C LYS A 40 1.02 -16.89 8.14
N ASN A 41 0.76 -18.03 7.51
CA ASN A 41 1.76 -19.07 7.31
C ASN A 41 2.93 -18.60 6.46
N PHE A 42 2.66 -17.84 5.38
CA PHE A 42 3.72 -17.28 4.55
C PHE A 42 4.63 -16.34 5.34
N LEU A 43 4.08 -15.52 6.22
CA LEU A 43 4.82 -14.54 7.01
C LEU A 43 5.43 -15.12 8.30
N SER A 44 5.05 -16.33 8.72
CA SER A 44 5.51 -16.94 9.97
C SER A 44 7.03 -17.09 10.08
N LYS A 45 7.72 -17.22 8.96
CA LYS A 45 9.21 -17.26 8.92
C LYS A 45 9.88 -15.92 9.26
N TYR A 46 9.12 -14.84 9.38
CA TYR A 46 9.59 -13.50 9.72
C TYR A 46 9.12 -13.04 11.10
N LEU A 47 8.86 -13.98 12.01
CA LEU A 47 8.47 -13.69 13.39
C LEU A 47 9.43 -12.68 14.03
N ASN A 48 8.88 -11.74 14.78
CA ASN A 48 9.57 -10.64 15.45
C ASN A 48 10.15 -9.56 14.54
N LYS A 49 9.77 -9.54 13.24
CA LYS A 49 10.10 -8.43 12.34
C LYS A 49 8.86 -7.60 12.03
N LYS A 50 9.06 -6.30 11.82
CA LYS A 50 8.05 -5.45 11.22
C LYS A 50 7.93 -5.75 9.72
N ILE A 51 6.73 -6.01 9.26
CA ILE A 51 6.45 -6.38 7.86
C ILE A 51 6.02 -5.15 7.08
N ILE A 52 6.82 -4.76 6.10
CA ILE A 52 6.51 -3.65 5.20
C ILE A 52 6.14 -4.21 3.83
N GLY A 53 4.93 -3.95 3.37
CA GLY A 53 4.50 -4.25 2.00
C GLY A 53 4.86 -3.11 1.05
N ILE A 54 5.52 -3.39 -0.06
CA ILE A 54 5.76 -2.39 -1.10
C ILE A 54 5.12 -2.87 -2.40
N ASN A 55 4.14 -2.11 -2.89
CA ASN A 55 3.63 -2.26 -4.25
C ASN A 55 4.39 -1.32 -5.17
N ILE A 56 5.02 -1.86 -6.21
CA ILE A 56 5.74 -1.06 -7.20
C ILE A 56 4.93 -0.84 -8.47
N GLU A 57 3.82 -1.52 -8.64
CA GLU A 57 3.00 -1.48 -9.83
C GLU A 57 1.98 -0.34 -9.74
N GLY A 58 1.87 0.43 -10.82
CA GLY A 58 0.81 1.42 -11.03
C GLY A 58 -0.22 0.93 -12.03
N ALA A 59 -1.33 1.66 -12.17
CA ALA A 59 -2.37 1.36 -13.16
C ALA A 59 -1.85 1.45 -14.60
N ILE A 60 -0.86 2.31 -14.85
CA ILE A 60 -0.18 2.49 -16.13
C ILE A 60 1.34 2.57 -15.90
N LYS A 61 2.11 2.46 -16.99
CA LYS A 61 3.58 2.40 -16.93
C LYS A 61 4.20 3.63 -16.25
N GLU A 62 3.62 4.79 -16.45
CA GLU A 62 4.08 6.09 -15.94
C GLU A 62 3.83 6.26 -14.44
N LYS A 63 2.99 5.40 -13.84
CA LYS A 63 2.57 5.47 -12.44
C LYS A 63 3.14 4.34 -11.58
N LYS A 64 4.35 3.91 -11.84
CA LYS A 64 5.03 2.84 -11.08
C LYS A 64 6.29 3.37 -10.37
N ILE A 65 6.67 2.68 -9.31
CA ILE A 65 7.98 2.85 -8.69
C ILE A 65 9.00 2.10 -9.57
N ASP A 66 10.01 2.77 -10.09
CA ASP A 66 11.09 2.11 -10.82
C ASP A 66 12.08 1.41 -9.87
N PHE A 67 12.89 0.49 -10.41
CA PHE A 67 13.82 -0.27 -9.59
C PHE A 67 14.94 0.56 -8.97
N THR A 68 15.32 1.68 -9.57
CA THR A 68 16.33 2.59 -9.01
C THR A 68 15.78 3.27 -7.75
N GLN A 69 14.54 3.73 -7.81
CA GLN A 69 13.85 4.33 -6.67
C GLN A 69 13.56 3.29 -5.60
N LEU A 70 13.13 2.08 -6.01
CA LEU A 70 12.92 0.95 -5.10
C LEU A 70 14.18 0.64 -4.30
N LYS A 71 15.35 0.49 -4.93
CA LYS A 71 16.61 0.24 -4.24
C LYS A 71 16.91 1.28 -3.16
N LYS A 72 16.74 2.57 -3.48
CA LYS A 72 16.93 3.66 -2.50
C LYS A 72 15.97 3.56 -1.32
N ILE A 73 14.70 3.19 -1.56
CA ILE A 73 13.71 2.98 -0.50
C ILE A 73 14.12 1.80 0.38
N LEU A 74 14.48 0.65 -0.24
CA LEU A 74 14.88 -0.57 0.47
C LEU A 74 16.09 -0.33 1.38
N GLU A 75 17.14 0.26 0.84
CA GLU A 75 18.38 0.58 1.58
C GLU A 75 18.11 1.58 2.70
N GLY A 76 17.34 2.63 2.43
CA GLY A 76 17.01 3.65 3.41
C GLY A 76 16.20 3.09 4.58
N LEU A 77 15.16 2.29 4.31
CA LEU A 77 14.36 1.66 5.35
C LEU A 77 15.18 0.71 6.21
N PHE A 78 16.00 -0.14 5.60
CA PHE A 78 16.83 -1.09 6.32
C PHE A 78 17.95 -0.41 7.11
N ASN A 79 18.47 0.73 6.66
CA ASN A 79 19.47 1.48 7.40
C ASN A 79 18.91 2.12 8.67
N LEU A 80 17.66 2.55 8.65
CA LEU A 80 17.01 3.15 9.82
C LEU A 80 16.45 2.11 10.79
N ASN A 81 15.95 0.98 10.30
CA ASN A 81 15.46 -0.10 11.15
C ASN A 81 15.91 -1.46 10.61
N LYS A 82 16.80 -2.14 11.33
CA LYS A 82 17.33 -3.47 10.97
C LYS A 82 16.33 -4.60 11.26
N ASN A 83 15.28 -4.34 12.03
CA ASN A 83 14.28 -5.33 12.42
C ASN A 83 13.06 -5.31 11.51
N ILE A 84 13.27 -5.15 10.22
CA ILE A 84 12.20 -5.16 9.19
C ILE A 84 12.35 -6.34 8.24
N GLN A 85 11.22 -6.73 7.66
CA GLN A 85 11.14 -7.56 6.46
C GLN A 85 10.28 -6.85 5.44
N ILE A 86 10.78 -6.68 4.25
CA ILE A 86 10.05 -6.04 3.15
C ILE A 86 9.51 -7.11 2.22
N ILE A 87 8.23 -7.01 1.90
CA ILE A 87 7.53 -7.88 0.96
C ILE A 87 7.13 -7.05 -0.27
N ILE A 88 7.71 -7.37 -1.42
CA ILE A 88 7.32 -6.74 -2.69
C ILE A 88 6.05 -7.40 -3.20
N LEU A 89 4.98 -6.63 -3.28
CA LEU A 89 3.69 -7.08 -3.81
C LEU A 89 3.74 -7.12 -5.35
N SER A 90 3.04 -8.07 -5.92
CA SER A 90 2.93 -8.22 -7.37
C SER A 90 1.56 -8.71 -7.80
N SER A 91 1.11 -8.27 -8.96
CA SER A 91 -0.04 -8.87 -9.63
C SER A 91 0.30 -10.28 -10.17
N PRO A 92 -0.69 -11.17 -10.35
CA PRO A 92 -0.46 -12.53 -10.88
C PRO A 92 0.33 -12.54 -12.18
N LYS A 93 0.03 -11.61 -13.08
CA LYS A 93 0.67 -11.50 -14.41
C LYS A 93 2.15 -11.11 -14.32
N ARG A 94 2.54 -10.41 -13.26
CA ARG A 94 3.89 -9.89 -13.07
C ARG A 94 4.70 -10.66 -12.04
N TYR A 95 4.08 -11.61 -11.35
CA TYR A 95 4.70 -12.35 -10.25
C TYR A 95 6.09 -12.91 -10.61
N LYS A 96 6.20 -13.68 -11.70
CA LYS A 96 7.47 -14.26 -12.10
C LYS A 96 8.55 -13.20 -12.30
N TYR A 97 8.25 -12.16 -13.07
CA TYR A 97 9.19 -11.07 -13.33
C TYR A 97 9.63 -10.36 -12.04
N ILE A 98 8.69 -10.03 -11.16
CA ILE A 98 9.01 -9.35 -9.89
C ILE A 98 9.81 -10.28 -8.99
N ASN A 99 9.45 -11.55 -8.91
CA ASN A 99 10.18 -12.54 -8.11
C ASN A 99 11.63 -12.70 -8.56
N ASP A 100 11.87 -12.79 -9.87
CA ASP A 100 13.21 -12.87 -10.43
C ASP A 100 14.03 -11.60 -10.09
N GLN A 101 13.44 -10.41 -10.29
CA GLN A 101 14.09 -9.14 -9.95
C GLN A 101 14.41 -8.99 -8.45
N VAL A 102 13.50 -9.44 -7.57
CA VAL A 102 13.72 -9.41 -6.12
C VAL A 102 14.84 -10.40 -5.73
N SER A 103 14.88 -11.57 -6.35
CA SER A 103 15.94 -12.56 -6.12
C SER A 103 17.31 -12.02 -6.54
N ASP A 104 17.39 -11.33 -7.67
CA ASP A 104 18.62 -10.72 -8.19
C ASP A 104 19.18 -9.61 -7.29
N LEU A 105 18.32 -8.99 -6.44
CA LEU A 105 18.80 -8.01 -5.45
C LEU A 105 19.70 -8.65 -4.39
N GLY A 106 19.54 -9.92 -4.08
CA GLY A 106 20.32 -10.63 -3.06
C GLY A 106 20.16 -10.10 -1.63
N LEU A 107 19.11 -9.34 -1.33
CA LEU A 107 18.89 -8.69 -0.04
C LEU A 107 18.06 -9.59 0.87
N LYS A 108 18.66 -10.12 1.97
CA LYS A 108 17.98 -11.03 2.90
C LYS A 108 16.73 -10.46 3.59
N TYR A 109 16.62 -9.15 3.66
CA TYR A 109 15.48 -8.44 4.27
C TYR A 109 14.39 -8.07 3.24
N VAL A 110 14.51 -8.57 2.00
CA VAL A 110 13.53 -8.36 0.94
C VAL A 110 13.10 -9.71 0.38
N ALA A 111 11.81 -9.87 0.19
CA ALA A 111 11.23 -11.04 -0.49
C ALA A 111 10.06 -10.60 -1.38
N SER A 112 9.75 -11.39 -2.39
CA SER A 112 8.47 -11.24 -3.12
C SER A 112 7.32 -11.83 -2.31
N SER A 113 6.10 -11.33 -2.55
CA SER A 113 4.88 -11.99 -2.08
C SER A 113 4.79 -13.41 -2.63
N TYR A 114 3.91 -14.23 -2.09
CA TYR A 114 3.48 -15.43 -2.82
C TYR A 114 2.67 -15.05 -4.07
N LEU A 115 2.51 -16.00 -4.99
CA LEU A 115 1.62 -15.82 -6.13
C LEU A 115 0.18 -15.66 -5.63
N THR A 116 -0.37 -14.47 -5.81
CA THR A 116 -1.77 -14.17 -5.49
C THR A 116 -2.63 -14.51 -6.73
N GLU A 117 -3.61 -15.39 -6.61
CA GLU A 117 -4.51 -15.72 -7.71
C GLU A 117 -5.62 -14.67 -7.85
N THR A 118 -6.05 -14.13 -6.73
CA THR A 118 -7.11 -13.13 -6.64
C THR A 118 -6.66 -11.89 -5.86
N ILE A 119 -7.42 -10.80 -6.00
CA ILE A 119 -7.20 -9.59 -5.20
C ILE A 119 -7.40 -9.83 -3.70
N LEU A 120 -8.23 -10.80 -3.32
CA LEU A 120 -8.46 -11.15 -1.93
C LEU A 120 -7.27 -11.88 -1.28
N ASP A 121 -6.45 -12.58 -2.07
CA ASP A 121 -5.20 -13.17 -1.57
C ASP A 121 -4.17 -12.07 -1.26
N ALA A 122 -4.09 -11.05 -2.12
CA ALA A 122 -3.29 -9.86 -1.83
C ALA A 122 -3.83 -9.11 -0.60
N ALA A 123 -5.14 -9.01 -0.47
CA ALA A 123 -5.79 -8.37 0.69
C ALA A 123 -5.48 -9.12 1.99
N ALA A 124 -5.49 -10.44 1.98
CA ALA A 124 -5.14 -11.26 3.14
C ALA A 124 -3.69 -11.04 3.58
N LEU A 125 -2.79 -10.88 2.62
CA LEU A 125 -1.38 -10.58 2.89
C LEU A 125 -1.22 -9.16 3.46
N ILE A 126 -1.85 -8.16 2.85
CA ILE A 126 -1.83 -6.76 3.29
C ILE A 126 -2.36 -6.62 4.72
N LYS A 127 -3.41 -7.34 5.08
CA LYS A 127 -3.99 -7.34 6.44
C LYS A 127 -2.98 -7.73 7.54
N GLN A 128 -1.90 -8.42 7.19
CA GLN A 128 -0.85 -8.87 8.13
C GLN A 128 0.37 -7.94 8.15
N MET A 129 0.33 -6.81 7.46
CA MET A 129 1.45 -5.89 7.36
C MET A 129 1.38 -4.79 8.42
N ASP A 130 2.54 -4.31 8.86
CA ASP A 130 2.65 -3.16 9.78
C ASP A 130 2.63 -1.83 9.02
N LEU A 131 3.00 -1.83 7.75
CA LEU A 131 3.02 -0.65 6.87
C LEU A 131 2.89 -1.08 5.41
N VAL A 132 2.19 -0.27 4.61
CA VAL A 132 2.15 -0.42 3.15
C VAL A 132 2.68 0.84 2.48
N ILE A 133 3.50 0.67 1.44
CA ILE A 133 3.95 1.75 0.54
C ILE A 133 3.45 1.41 -0.86
N SER A 134 2.69 2.30 -1.49
CA SER A 134 2.09 2.02 -2.79
C SER A 134 1.85 3.29 -3.61
N PRO A 135 2.02 3.26 -4.94
CA PRO A 135 1.34 4.19 -5.83
C PRO A 135 -0.17 4.16 -5.61
N ASP A 136 -0.87 5.19 -6.10
CA ASP A 136 -2.34 5.25 -6.12
C ASP A 136 -2.93 4.11 -6.95
N THR A 137 -3.32 3.05 -6.26
CA THR A 137 -3.87 1.81 -6.83
C THR A 137 -4.87 1.18 -5.86
N SER A 138 -5.49 0.06 -6.26
CA SER A 138 -6.36 -0.73 -5.38
C SER A 138 -5.69 -1.15 -4.06
N ILE A 139 -4.37 -1.26 -4.01
CA ILE A 139 -3.61 -1.60 -2.80
C ILE A 139 -3.80 -0.55 -1.70
N VAL A 140 -3.86 0.74 -2.07
CA VAL A 140 -4.15 1.84 -1.13
C VAL A 140 -5.51 1.66 -0.46
N HIS A 141 -6.52 1.29 -1.24
CA HIS A 141 -7.89 1.10 -0.74
C HIS A 141 -8.03 -0.17 0.09
N ILE A 142 -7.31 -1.24 -0.27
CA ILE A 142 -7.25 -2.48 0.52
C ILE A 142 -6.59 -2.22 1.88
N ALA A 143 -5.45 -1.54 1.90
CA ALA A 143 -4.79 -1.17 3.16
C ALA A 143 -5.72 -0.30 4.03
N SER A 144 -6.44 0.65 3.42
CA SER A 144 -7.42 1.49 4.10
C SER A 144 -8.60 0.69 4.67
N ALA A 145 -9.06 -0.37 3.99
CA ALA A 145 -10.16 -1.21 4.48
C ALA A 145 -9.80 -1.96 5.76
N PHE A 146 -8.53 -2.31 5.94
CA PHE A 146 -8.02 -2.96 7.15
C PHE A 146 -7.37 -1.99 8.13
N ASN A 147 -7.44 -0.70 7.86
CA ASN A 147 -6.81 0.37 8.66
C ASN A 147 -5.29 0.19 8.84
N ILE A 148 -4.62 -0.42 7.87
CA ILE A 148 -3.16 -0.58 7.88
C ILE A 148 -2.50 0.78 7.62
N PRO A 149 -1.46 1.16 8.37
CA PRO A 149 -0.65 2.34 8.07
C PRO A 149 -0.17 2.36 6.63
N ILE A 150 -0.29 3.50 5.96
CA ILE A 150 0.03 3.58 4.54
C ILE A 150 0.77 4.86 4.15
N ILE A 151 1.79 4.70 3.32
CA ILE A 151 2.37 5.78 2.53
C ILE A 151 1.93 5.60 1.09
N SER A 152 1.09 6.49 0.63
CA SER A 152 0.64 6.51 -0.77
C SER A 152 1.47 7.51 -1.58
N ILE A 153 1.83 7.14 -2.81
CA ILE A 153 2.56 8.00 -3.74
C ILE A 153 1.61 8.39 -4.85
N HIS A 154 1.33 9.68 -4.95
CA HIS A 154 0.37 10.23 -5.92
C HIS A 154 1.05 11.18 -6.89
N GLU A 155 0.47 11.32 -8.07
CA GLU A 155 0.76 12.44 -8.94
C GLU A 155 0.34 13.75 -8.25
N ASN A 156 0.98 14.85 -8.62
CA ASN A 156 0.63 16.17 -8.10
C ASN A 156 -0.70 16.67 -8.71
N ASN A 157 -1.76 15.94 -8.42
CA ASN A 157 -3.13 16.21 -8.86
C ASN A 157 -4.06 16.20 -7.64
N LEU A 158 -4.25 17.35 -7.02
CA LEU A 158 -5.06 17.50 -5.81
C LEU A 158 -6.51 17.06 -6.00
N LYS A 159 -7.08 17.23 -7.20
CA LYS A 159 -8.46 16.80 -7.49
C LYS A 159 -8.58 15.27 -7.44
N SER A 160 -7.65 14.57 -8.10
CA SER A 160 -7.60 13.11 -8.04
C SER A 160 -7.36 12.62 -6.61
N HIS A 161 -6.40 13.24 -5.90
CA HIS A 161 -6.12 12.89 -4.50
C HIS A 161 -7.34 13.09 -3.60
N THR A 162 -8.07 14.19 -3.72
CA THR A 162 -9.30 14.42 -2.92
C THR A 162 -10.32 13.30 -3.13
N LEU A 163 -10.45 12.79 -4.35
CA LEU A 163 -11.39 11.71 -4.67
C LEU A 163 -10.95 10.35 -4.12
N PHE A 164 -9.64 10.06 -4.15
CA PHE A 164 -9.10 8.72 -3.94
C PHE A 164 -8.01 8.64 -2.85
N ALA A 165 -7.93 9.64 -1.97
CA ALA A 165 -7.00 9.62 -0.85
C ALA A 165 -7.16 8.34 0.00
N PRO A 166 -6.08 7.83 0.61
CA PRO A 166 -6.20 6.73 1.56
C PRO A 166 -7.10 7.10 2.73
N LYS A 167 -7.84 6.13 3.27
CA LYS A 167 -8.77 6.29 4.40
C LYS A 167 -8.30 5.55 5.66
N SER A 168 -7.07 5.09 5.71
CA SER A 168 -6.45 4.61 6.94
C SER A 168 -6.23 5.78 7.90
N ASP A 169 -6.45 5.57 9.20
CA ASP A 169 -6.27 6.58 10.25
C ASP A 169 -4.81 7.07 10.30
N HIS A 170 -3.86 6.21 9.92
CA HIS A 170 -2.44 6.49 9.79
C HIS A 170 -2.01 6.46 8.32
N SER A 171 -2.27 7.54 7.61
CA SER A 171 -1.93 7.65 6.19
C SER A 171 -1.13 8.92 5.89
N ILE A 172 -0.12 8.78 5.03
CA ILE A 172 0.68 9.91 4.54
C ILE A 172 0.75 9.81 3.02
N THR A 173 0.50 10.94 2.34
CA THR A 173 0.65 11.04 0.89
C THR A 173 1.93 11.78 0.52
N VAL A 174 2.72 11.18 -0.36
CA VAL A 174 3.89 11.80 -0.98
C VAL A 174 3.58 12.09 -2.44
N PHE A 175 3.61 13.37 -2.81
CA PHE A 175 3.32 13.77 -4.17
C PHE A 175 4.56 13.75 -5.07
N SER A 176 4.37 13.34 -6.32
CA SER A 176 5.35 13.53 -7.39
C SER A 176 5.47 15.00 -7.77
N LYS A 177 6.44 15.33 -8.61
CA LYS A 177 6.57 16.69 -9.19
C LYS A 177 5.54 16.93 -10.29
N PHE A 178 5.03 15.90 -10.92
CA PHE A 178 4.19 15.97 -12.12
C PHE A 178 2.76 15.52 -11.82
N SER A 179 1.82 16.02 -12.61
CA SER A 179 0.38 15.74 -12.45
C SER A 179 -0.11 14.49 -13.20
N ASP A 180 0.75 13.85 -13.99
CA ASP A 180 0.42 12.76 -14.91
C ASP A 180 1.33 11.53 -14.78
N LYS A 181 2.41 11.63 -13.98
CA LYS A 181 3.37 10.55 -13.78
C LYS A 181 4.01 10.59 -12.38
N LEU A 182 4.52 9.45 -11.93
CA LEU A 182 5.21 9.31 -10.64
C LEU A 182 6.72 9.53 -10.80
N GLU A 183 7.12 10.77 -11.03
CA GLU A 183 8.52 11.14 -11.09
C GLU A 183 8.84 12.29 -10.13
N GLY A 184 10.06 12.29 -9.59
CA GLY A 184 10.56 13.36 -8.75
C GLY A 184 9.91 13.47 -7.37
N TYR A 185 9.21 12.45 -6.90
CA TYR A 185 8.78 12.38 -5.50
C TYR A 185 9.97 12.22 -4.57
N ASN A 186 9.81 12.66 -3.33
CA ASN A 186 10.90 12.66 -2.35
C ASN A 186 11.02 11.31 -1.64
N VAL A 187 11.99 10.49 -2.07
CA VAL A 187 12.28 9.19 -1.45
C VAL A 187 12.66 9.31 0.03
N GLY A 188 13.38 10.37 0.42
CA GLY A 188 13.73 10.62 1.82
C GLY A 188 12.51 10.82 2.70
N LYS A 189 11.47 11.50 2.20
CA LYS A 189 10.18 11.62 2.91
C LYS A 189 9.49 10.27 3.08
N ILE A 190 9.54 9.40 2.06
CA ILE A 190 8.97 8.04 2.18
C ILE A 190 9.66 7.30 3.31
N ILE A 191 10.98 7.29 3.35
CA ILE A 191 11.77 6.59 4.34
C ILE A 191 11.49 7.13 5.75
N GLN A 192 11.57 8.47 5.95
CA GLN A 192 11.34 9.11 7.24
C GLN A 192 9.92 8.84 7.76
N ASN A 193 8.92 9.05 6.93
CA ASN A 193 7.52 8.83 7.29
C ASN A 193 7.21 7.36 7.58
N SER A 194 7.92 6.41 6.94
CA SER A 194 7.76 4.99 7.21
C SER A 194 8.14 4.65 8.65
N ILE A 195 9.25 5.20 9.15
CA ILE A 195 9.67 4.96 10.53
C ILE A 195 8.68 5.59 11.50
N GLU A 196 8.27 6.83 11.25
CA GLU A 196 7.27 7.51 12.10
C GLU A 196 5.96 6.70 12.22
N LEU A 197 5.46 6.12 11.10
CA LEU A 197 4.24 5.33 11.11
C LEU A 197 4.43 3.98 11.82
N LEU A 198 5.60 3.36 11.70
CA LEU A 198 5.90 2.09 12.38
C LEU A 198 6.01 2.27 13.90
N GLU A 199 6.56 3.39 14.38
CA GLU A 199 6.70 3.70 15.80
C GLU A 199 5.34 4.05 16.45
N LYS A 200 4.50 4.81 15.75
CA LYS A 200 3.15 5.17 16.23
C LYS A 200 2.20 3.97 16.39
N ASN A 201 2.47 2.89 15.72
CA ASN A 201 1.65 1.67 15.80
C ASN A 201 2.01 0.79 17.02
N GLU A 202 3.00 1.18 17.83
CA GLU A 202 3.43 0.50 19.05
C GLU A 202 2.85 1.13 20.33
N SER A 203 2.25 2.31 20.21
CA SER A 203 1.63 3.04 21.33
C SER A 203 0.10 2.83 21.38
#